data_9fe2ac9fce20c4c608b871d3acd1667d
#
_entry.id   9fe2ac9fce20c4c608b871d3acd1667d
#
_cell.length_a   1.000
_cell.length_b   1.000
_cell.length_c   1.000
_cell.angle_alpha   90.00
_cell.angle_beta   90.00
_cell.angle_gamma   90.00
#
_symmetry.space_group_name_H-M   'P 1'
#
loop_
_entity.id
_entity.type
_entity.pdbx_description
1 polymer ?
#
loop_
_entity_poly.entity_id
_entity_poly.type
_entity_poly.pdbx_seq_one_letter_code
_entity_poly.pdbx_strand_id
1 'polypeptide(L)'
;INGYPDPTFGLTKRPGFQHIANLGTGTIYDNSKWFFISRTETEKYIGCITPAVYSNATPPVLQSTGNIYIWNAITGVAITPTFIGSAQDYLTGARIDYDVLTIQDKSIITNRLKETGITSPPPTSQYAPNRQGTIRLTGSSLDNTYSGTVAGVSFSVTTSNTDGYASTLTQIESAINGL
;
A
#
# COMPACT_ATOMS: atom_id res chain seq x y z
N ILE A 1 21.43 -4.24 38.30
CA ILE A 1 20.52 -4.03 39.44
C ILE A 1 19.15 -4.53 39.01
N ASN A 2 18.61 -5.53 39.70
CA ASN A 2 17.35 -6.20 39.31
C ASN A 2 16.20 -5.77 40.27
N GLY A 3 16.07 -4.47 40.50
CA GLY A 3 15.04 -3.88 41.34
C GLY A 3 14.32 -2.74 40.63
N TYR A 4 13.12 -2.43 41.07
CA TYR A 4 12.35 -1.25 40.65
C TYR A 4 11.91 -0.45 41.89
N PRO A 5 11.77 0.88 41.78
CA PRO A 5 11.30 1.71 42.85
C PRO A 5 9.80 1.49 43.09
N ASP A 6 9.45 1.28 44.35
CA ASP A 6 8.07 1.19 44.81
C ASP A 6 7.82 2.31 45.82
N PRO A 7 6.76 3.14 45.68
CA PRO A 7 6.52 4.28 46.54
C PRO A 7 6.29 3.90 48.02
N THR A 8 5.80 2.67 48.24
CA THR A 8 5.45 2.20 49.60
C THR A 8 6.59 1.44 50.26
N PHE A 9 7.28 0.59 49.49
CA PHE A 9 8.29 -0.33 50.03
C PHE A 9 9.74 0.03 49.65
N GLY A 10 9.93 1.14 48.94
CA GLY A 10 11.25 1.56 48.49
C GLY A 10 11.75 0.76 47.30
N LEU A 11 12.97 0.29 47.27
CA LEU A 11 13.52 -0.52 46.21
C LEU A 11 13.14 -1.99 46.40
N THR A 12 12.24 -2.50 45.57
CA THR A 12 11.80 -3.89 45.61
C THR A 12 12.45 -4.73 44.51
N LYS A 13 12.55 -6.03 44.75
CA LYS A 13 13.07 -6.97 43.76
C LYS A 13 12.09 -7.05 42.60
N ARG A 14 12.61 -6.93 41.38
CA ARG A 14 11.83 -7.14 40.17
C ARG A 14 11.25 -8.56 40.15
N PRO A 15 9.95 -8.73 39.83
CA PRO A 15 9.37 -10.05 39.63
C PRO A 15 10.09 -10.80 38.49
N GLY A 16 10.15 -12.11 38.58
CA GLY A 16 10.74 -12.96 37.54
C GLY A 16 9.97 -12.83 36.22
N PHE A 17 10.66 -13.15 35.14
CA PHE A 17 9.98 -13.29 33.83
C PHE A 17 9.29 -14.65 33.78
N GLN A 18 8.09 -14.66 33.25
CA GLN A 18 7.38 -15.88 32.90
C GLN A 18 7.55 -16.13 31.41
N HIS A 19 8.03 -17.31 31.04
CA HIS A 19 8.03 -17.73 29.65
C HIS A 19 6.60 -18.07 29.22
N ILE A 20 6.12 -17.47 28.14
CA ILE A 20 4.77 -17.68 27.61
C ILE A 20 4.82 -18.64 26.43
N ALA A 21 5.64 -18.34 25.42
CA ALA A 21 5.76 -19.15 24.21
C ALA A 21 7.04 -18.85 23.43
N ASN A 22 7.46 -19.77 22.59
CA ASN A 22 8.47 -19.54 21.56
C ASN A 22 7.78 -19.06 20.28
N LEU A 23 8.10 -17.84 19.85
CA LEU A 23 7.48 -17.19 18.69
C LEU A 23 8.23 -17.47 17.39
N GLY A 24 8.34 -18.70 17.00
CA GLY A 24 9.06 -19.12 15.81
C GLY A 24 10.46 -19.64 16.10
N THR A 25 10.90 -20.55 15.25
CA THR A 25 12.21 -21.20 15.33
C THR A 25 12.85 -21.22 13.95
N GLY A 26 14.16 -20.95 13.90
CA GLY A 26 14.96 -21.02 12.68
C GLY A 26 15.48 -19.66 12.21
N THR A 27 16.44 -19.71 11.31
CA THR A 27 17.22 -18.57 10.80
C THR A 27 16.38 -17.57 10.00
N ILE A 28 15.18 -17.96 9.57
CA ILE A 28 14.26 -17.07 8.84
C ILE A 28 13.90 -15.83 9.67
N TYR A 29 13.91 -15.95 10.99
CA TYR A 29 13.58 -14.86 11.90
C TYR A 29 14.76 -13.94 12.22
N ASP A 30 15.99 -14.33 11.89
CA ASP A 30 17.21 -13.56 12.22
C ASP A 30 17.26 -12.23 11.45
N ASN A 31 16.74 -12.21 10.22
CA ASN A 31 16.66 -11.01 9.38
C ASN A 31 15.23 -10.44 9.28
N SER A 32 14.44 -10.60 10.33
CA SER A 32 13.03 -10.20 10.32
C SER A 32 12.83 -8.90 11.08
N LYS A 33 11.82 -8.13 10.67
CA LYS A 33 11.37 -6.93 11.38
C LYS A 33 10.30 -7.31 12.38
N TRP A 34 10.59 -7.18 13.66
CA TRP A 34 9.64 -7.39 14.74
C TRP A 34 8.94 -6.08 15.10
N PHE A 35 7.66 -6.15 15.41
CA PHE A 35 6.86 -5.02 15.85
C PHE A 35 5.81 -5.44 16.87
N PHE A 36 5.27 -4.48 17.57
CA PHE A 36 4.30 -4.70 18.64
C PHE A 36 3.01 -3.94 18.36
N ILE A 37 1.88 -4.61 18.53
CA ILE A 37 0.55 -4.04 18.39
C ILE A 37 -0.10 -4.05 19.77
N SER A 38 -0.44 -2.88 20.31
CA SER A 38 -1.16 -2.75 21.56
C SER A 38 -2.46 -2.01 21.31
N ARG A 39 -3.58 -2.74 21.28
CA ARG A 39 -4.92 -2.16 21.07
C ARG A 39 -5.57 -1.79 22.40
N THR A 40 -5.53 -2.72 23.34
CA THR A 40 -6.09 -2.58 24.69
C THR A 40 -5.16 -3.25 25.70
N GLU A 41 -5.52 -3.22 26.98
CA GLU A 41 -4.78 -3.95 28.01
C GLU A 41 -4.79 -5.47 27.78
N THR A 42 -5.87 -5.99 27.21
CA THR A 42 -6.09 -7.42 26.96
C THR A 42 -5.85 -7.84 25.51
N GLU A 43 -5.75 -6.90 24.56
CA GLU A 43 -5.48 -7.15 23.16
C GLU A 43 -4.10 -6.64 22.76
N LYS A 44 -3.12 -7.51 22.84
CA LYS A 44 -1.73 -7.23 22.50
C LYS A 44 -1.19 -8.32 21.57
N TYR A 45 -0.48 -7.90 20.54
CA TYR A 45 0.07 -8.82 19.55
C TYR A 45 1.53 -8.50 19.26
N ILE A 46 2.28 -9.53 18.91
CA ILE A 46 3.64 -9.41 18.38
C ILE A 46 3.58 -9.81 16.91
N GLY A 47 4.06 -8.92 16.06
CA GLY A 47 4.18 -9.16 14.63
C GLY A 47 5.64 -9.34 14.20
N CYS A 48 5.83 -10.13 13.17
CA CYS A 48 7.13 -10.37 12.56
C CYS A 48 6.98 -10.37 11.03
N ILE A 49 7.72 -9.50 10.36
CA ILE A 49 7.83 -9.47 8.91
C ILE A 49 9.10 -10.23 8.51
N THR A 50 8.92 -11.30 7.75
CA THR A 50 10.03 -12.04 7.15
C THR A 50 10.11 -11.66 5.68
N PRO A 51 11.19 -11.00 5.21
CA PRO A 51 11.35 -10.64 3.82
C PRO A 51 11.45 -11.87 2.90
N ALA A 52 11.12 -11.70 1.62
CA ALA A 52 11.38 -12.71 0.60
C ALA A 52 12.88 -12.99 0.47
N VAL A 53 13.22 -14.25 0.28
CA VAL A 53 14.60 -14.69 0.11
C VAL A 53 14.85 -15.04 -1.35
N TYR A 54 15.93 -14.49 -1.91
CA TYR A 54 16.39 -14.77 -3.26
C TYR A 54 17.76 -15.48 -3.22
N SER A 55 18.01 -16.32 -4.22
CA SER A 55 19.32 -16.94 -4.40
C SER A 55 20.37 -15.92 -4.87
N ASN A 56 21.64 -16.26 -4.68
CA ASN A 56 22.76 -15.48 -5.22
C ASN A 56 23.03 -15.75 -6.70
N ALA A 57 22.18 -16.49 -7.40
CA ALA A 57 22.31 -16.77 -8.84
C ALA A 57 22.06 -15.49 -9.66
N THR A 58 22.54 -15.50 -10.89
CA THR A 58 22.32 -14.43 -11.87
C THR A 58 21.58 -15.01 -13.08
N PRO A 59 20.27 -14.67 -13.28
CA PRO A 59 19.43 -13.81 -12.44
C PRO A 59 19.05 -14.46 -11.08
N PRO A 60 18.75 -13.65 -10.06
CA PRO A 60 18.32 -14.16 -8.76
C PRO A 60 16.99 -14.93 -8.87
N VAL A 61 16.92 -16.08 -8.19
CA VAL A 61 15.71 -16.91 -8.15
C VAL A 61 15.06 -16.81 -6.77
N LEU A 62 13.75 -16.59 -6.72
CA LEU A 62 12.98 -16.55 -5.48
C LEU A 62 13.02 -17.91 -4.80
N GLN A 63 13.54 -17.99 -3.59
CA GLN A 63 13.62 -19.20 -2.77
C GLN A 63 12.47 -19.29 -1.75
N SER A 64 12.08 -18.16 -1.17
CA SER A 64 10.89 -18.08 -0.31
C SER A 64 10.21 -16.73 -0.45
N THR A 65 8.88 -16.74 -0.43
CA THR A 65 8.07 -15.52 -0.41
C THR A 65 8.15 -14.83 0.94
N GLY A 66 8.06 -13.51 0.95
CA GLY A 66 7.92 -12.76 2.20
C GLY A 66 6.63 -13.13 2.93
N ASN A 67 6.63 -13.02 4.25
CA ASN A 67 5.47 -13.34 5.06
C ASN A 67 5.34 -12.43 6.28
N ILE A 68 4.14 -12.38 6.86
CA ILE A 68 3.87 -11.73 8.14
C ILE A 68 3.35 -12.80 9.10
N TYR A 69 3.96 -12.87 10.25
CA TYR A 69 3.52 -13.72 11.35
C TYR A 69 2.99 -12.85 12.48
N ILE A 70 1.91 -13.27 13.09
CA ILE A 70 1.30 -12.55 14.21
C ILE A 70 0.99 -13.55 15.32
N TRP A 71 1.28 -13.16 16.56
CA TRP A 71 0.95 -13.95 17.75
C TRP A 71 0.26 -13.06 18.78
N ASN A 72 -0.66 -13.64 19.49
CA ASN A 72 -1.21 -13.00 20.69
C ASN A 72 -0.11 -12.93 21.76
N ALA A 73 0.21 -11.72 22.21
CA ALA A 73 1.32 -11.50 23.14
C ALA A 73 1.06 -12.01 24.57
N ILE A 74 -0.20 -12.31 24.89
CA ILE A 74 -0.61 -12.80 26.22
C ILE A 74 -0.62 -14.32 26.26
N THR A 75 -1.10 -14.96 25.18
CA THR A 75 -1.30 -16.41 25.12
C THR A 75 -0.24 -17.15 24.31
N GLY A 76 0.51 -16.44 23.46
CA GLY A 76 1.46 -17.02 22.50
C GLY A 76 0.80 -17.69 21.28
N VAL A 77 -0.53 -17.67 21.18
CA VAL A 77 -1.25 -18.31 20.07
C VAL A 77 -0.99 -17.56 18.77
N ALA A 78 -0.63 -18.31 17.73
CA ALA A 78 -0.42 -17.77 16.38
C ALA A 78 -1.75 -17.38 15.71
N ILE A 79 -1.73 -16.28 14.97
CA ILE A 79 -2.82 -15.78 14.14
C ILE A 79 -2.33 -15.80 12.70
N THR A 80 -3.05 -16.43 11.81
CA THR A 80 -2.70 -16.50 10.39
C THR A 80 -3.29 -15.30 9.64
N PRO A 81 -2.46 -14.36 9.15
CA PRO A 81 -2.94 -13.26 8.32
C PRO A 81 -3.33 -13.77 6.92
N THR A 82 -4.29 -13.10 6.30
CA THR A 82 -4.67 -13.33 4.90
C THR A 82 -4.16 -12.19 4.05
N PHE A 83 -3.44 -12.50 2.98
CA PHE A 83 -2.98 -11.52 2.00
C PHE A 83 -4.05 -11.32 0.93
N ILE A 84 -4.28 -10.05 0.55
CA ILE A 84 -5.23 -9.68 -0.50
C ILE A 84 -4.43 -9.27 -1.74
N GLY A 85 -4.78 -9.84 -2.89
CA GLY A 85 -4.09 -9.59 -4.15
C GLY A 85 -2.60 -9.93 -4.07
N SER A 86 -1.75 -9.06 -4.58
CA SER A 86 -0.28 -9.19 -4.58
C SER A 86 0.40 -8.55 -3.35
N ALA A 87 -0.31 -8.38 -2.23
CA ALA A 87 0.25 -7.71 -1.05
C ALA A 87 1.52 -8.40 -0.52
N GLN A 88 1.66 -9.71 -0.74
CA GLN A 88 2.84 -10.47 -0.35
C GLN A 88 4.11 -10.06 -1.12
N ASP A 89 3.96 -9.60 -2.38
CA ASP A 89 5.07 -9.12 -3.21
C ASP A 89 5.69 -7.81 -2.68
N TYR A 90 4.99 -7.14 -1.76
CA TYR A 90 5.51 -5.98 -1.04
C TYR A 90 6.60 -6.34 -0.03
N LEU A 91 6.67 -7.61 0.40
CA LEU A 91 7.56 -8.07 1.45
C LEU A 91 8.91 -8.53 0.87
N THR A 92 9.65 -7.59 0.27
CA THR A 92 11.00 -7.81 -0.29
C THR A 92 12.02 -6.91 0.40
N GLY A 93 13.32 -7.25 0.33
CA GLY A 93 14.40 -6.47 0.93
C GLY A 93 14.88 -7.04 2.24
N ALA A 94 15.40 -6.19 3.12
CA ALA A 94 15.93 -6.55 4.44
C ALA A 94 15.09 -5.93 5.57
N ARG A 95 15.30 -6.40 6.79
CA ARG A 95 14.58 -5.88 7.98
C ARG A 95 14.67 -4.36 8.16
N ILE A 96 15.78 -3.75 7.70
CA ILE A 96 16.03 -2.31 7.83
C ILE A 96 15.17 -1.48 6.86
N ASP A 97 14.62 -2.12 5.82
CA ASP A 97 13.81 -1.46 4.82
C ASP A 97 12.35 -1.27 5.24
N TYR A 98 11.97 -1.88 6.37
CA TYR A 98 10.61 -1.80 6.89
C TYR A 98 10.51 -0.86 8.09
N ASP A 99 9.49 -0.03 8.06
CA ASP A 99 8.97 0.66 9.24
C ASP A 99 7.51 0.28 9.49
N VAL A 100 7.14 0.18 10.76
CA VAL A 100 5.79 -0.21 11.16
C VAL A 100 5.26 0.80 12.16
N LEU A 101 4.10 1.37 11.84
CA LEU A 101 3.37 2.27 12.71
C LEU A 101 1.98 1.67 12.99
N THR A 102 1.66 1.50 14.25
CA THR A 102 0.33 1.05 14.66
C THR A 102 -0.46 2.21 15.24
N ILE A 103 -1.65 2.44 14.68
CA ILE A 103 -2.60 3.46 15.11
C ILE A 103 -3.93 2.76 15.36
N GLN A 104 -4.36 2.71 16.60
CA GLN A 104 -5.56 1.99 17.02
C GLN A 104 -5.50 0.51 16.57
N ASP A 105 -6.42 0.09 15.69
CA ASP A 105 -6.56 -1.27 15.17
C ASP A 105 -5.93 -1.48 13.80
N LYS A 106 -5.15 -0.52 13.32
CA LYS A 106 -4.48 -0.58 12.02
C LYS A 106 -2.96 -0.47 12.19
N SER A 107 -2.24 -1.37 11.55
CA SER A 107 -0.79 -1.29 11.42
C SER A 107 -0.42 -0.95 9.98
N ILE A 108 0.28 0.15 9.80
CA ILE A 108 0.79 0.60 8.51
C ILE A 108 2.23 0.10 8.40
N ILE A 109 2.50 -0.68 7.37
CA ILE A 109 3.83 -1.20 7.06
C ILE A 109 4.34 -0.45 5.84
N THR A 110 5.49 0.20 5.96
CA THR A 110 6.18 0.85 4.85
C THR A 110 7.43 0.06 4.48
N ASN A 111 7.76 0.04 3.19
CA ASN A 111 8.97 -0.57 2.66
C ASN A 111 9.68 0.46 1.77
N ARG A 112 10.90 0.86 2.13
CA ARG A 112 11.69 1.87 1.40
C ARG A 112 12.06 1.48 -0.03
N LEU A 113 12.05 0.17 -0.33
CA LEU A 113 12.39 -0.33 -1.66
C LEU A 113 11.19 -0.36 -2.61
N LYS A 114 10.00 -0.04 -2.12
CA LYS A 114 8.78 -0.06 -2.93
C LYS A 114 8.28 1.37 -3.13
N GLU A 115 8.32 1.82 -4.37
CA GLU A 115 7.70 3.08 -4.76
C GLU A 115 6.18 2.95 -4.78
N THR A 116 5.52 4.01 -4.31
CA THR A 116 4.06 4.10 -4.44
C THR A 116 3.73 4.40 -5.90
N GLY A 117 2.93 3.55 -6.51
CA GLY A 117 2.46 3.70 -7.88
C GLY A 117 0.95 3.88 -7.94
N ILE A 118 0.49 4.39 -9.06
CA ILE A 118 -0.94 4.41 -9.39
C ILE A 118 -1.27 3.06 -10.02
N THR A 119 -2.37 2.44 -9.59
CA THR A 119 -2.88 1.20 -10.19
C THR A 119 -3.12 1.44 -11.68
N SER A 120 -2.58 0.58 -12.55
CA SER A 120 -2.87 0.62 -13.98
C SER A 120 -3.91 -0.49 -14.31
N PRO A 121 -5.02 -0.16 -14.97
CA PRO A 121 -5.43 1.18 -15.36
C PRO A 121 -5.75 2.05 -14.12
N PRO A 122 -5.48 3.36 -14.19
CA PRO A 122 -5.87 4.26 -13.12
C PRO A 122 -7.39 4.16 -12.92
N PRO A 123 -7.89 4.38 -11.69
CA PRO A 123 -9.32 4.30 -11.43
C PRO A 123 -10.10 5.16 -12.42
N THR A 124 -11.17 4.62 -12.96
CA THR A 124 -12.08 5.29 -13.90
C THR A 124 -12.86 6.46 -13.27
N SER A 125 -12.46 6.89 -12.08
CA SER A 125 -13.05 8.04 -11.42
C SER A 125 -12.83 9.30 -12.26
N GLN A 126 -13.92 9.87 -12.73
CA GLN A 126 -13.95 11.15 -13.45
C GLN A 126 -13.34 12.32 -12.65
N TYR A 127 -13.04 12.12 -11.37
CA TYR A 127 -12.46 13.11 -10.47
C TYR A 127 -10.95 12.93 -10.25
N ALA A 128 -10.29 12.01 -10.92
CA ALA A 128 -8.84 11.89 -10.85
C ALA A 128 -8.17 13.16 -11.42
N PRO A 129 -7.34 13.88 -10.65
CA PRO A 129 -6.82 15.20 -11.06
C PRO A 129 -6.05 15.18 -12.37
N ASN A 130 -5.38 14.07 -12.66
CA ASN A 130 -4.58 13.87 -13.88
C ASN A 130 -5.41 13.44 -15.11
N ARG A 131 -6.73 13.36 -14.97
CA ARG A 131 -7.68 12.99 -16.03
C ARG A 131 -8.71 14.06 -16.33
N GLN A 132 -8.54 15.23 -15.75
CA GLN A 132 -9.41 16.36 -15.98
C GLN A 132 -8.69 17.38 -16.85
N GLY A 133 -9.36 17.81 -17.89
CA GLY A 133 -8.91 18.87 -18.78
C GLY A 133 -10.07 19.79 -19.12
N THR A 134 -9.78 21.05 -19.37
CA THR A 134 -10.77 22.01 -19.85
C THR A 134 -10.45 22.37 -21.29
N ILE A 135 -11.41 22.14 -22.18
CA ILE A 135 -11.33 22.58 -23.55
C ILE A 135 -12.26 23.77 -23.72
N ARG A 136 -11.69 24.90 -24.16
CA ARG A 136 -12.46 26.10 -24.47
C ARG A 136 -12.52 26.29 -25.98
N LEU A 137 -13.70 26.24 -26.55
CA LEU A 137 -13.94 26.69 -27.89
C LEU A 137 -14.08 28.23 -27.92
N THR A 138 -13.27 28.90 -28.71
CA THR A 138 -13.33 30.37 -28.86
C THR A 138 -14.17 30.79 -30.06
N GLY A 139 -14.61 29.84 -30.87
CA GLY A 139 -15.50 30.02 -31.98
C GLY A 139 -15.95 28.66 -32.54
N SER A 140 -17.08 28.61 -33.17
CA SER A 140 -17.54 27.45 -33.90
C SER A 140 -17.89 27.87 -35.33
N SER A 141 -17.46 27.09 -36.29
CA SER A 141 -17.87 27.24 -37.72
C SER A 141 -18.65 26.02 -38.16
N LEU A 142 -19.59 26.23 -39.05
CA LEU A 142 -20.35 25.15 -39.69
C LEU A 142 -19.42 24.42 -40.66
N ASP A 143 -19.67 23.12 -40.86
CA ASP A 143 -18.92 22.26 -41.78
C ASP A 143 -17.39 22.26 -41.53
N ASN A 144 -16.99 22.30 -40.27
CA ASN A 144 -15.60 22.35 -39.91
C ASN A 144 -15.15 21.10 -39.14
N THR A 145 -13.88 20.74 -39.30
CA THR A 145 -13.28 19.62 -38.55
C THR A 145 -12.44 20.15 -37.40
N TYR A 146 -12.78 19.72 -36.19
CA TYR A 146 -12.04 19.94 -34.95
C TYR A 146 -11.22 18.70 -34.63
N SER A 147 -9.93 18.84 -34.56
CA SER A 147 -9.03 17.73 -34.22
C SER A 147 -7.99 18.12 -33.19
N GLY A 148 -7.54 17.14 -32.47
CA GLY A 148 -6.52 17.33 -31.43
C GLY A 148 -6.00 16.01 -30.90
N THR A 149 -5.15 16.10 -29.90
CA THR A 149 -4.60 14.91 -29.23
C THR A 149 -4.75 15.09 -27.72
N VAL A 150 -5.32 14.10 -27.06
CA VAL A 150 -5.46 14.04 -25.60
C VAL A 150 -4.76 12.78 -25.10
N ALA A 151 -3.84 12.93 -24.17
CA ALA A 151 -3.04 11.82 -23.61
C ALA A 151 -2.34 10.95 -24.68
N GLY A 152 -1.93 11.55 -25.80
CA GLY A 152 -1.29 10.83 -26.91
C GLY A 152 -2.25 10.17 -27.90
N VAL A 153 -3.56 10.23 -27.67
CA VAL A 153 -4.59 9.69 -28.57
C VAL A 153 -5.26 10.82 -29.32
N SER A 154 -5.34 10.70 -30.64
CA SER A 154 -5.92 11.74 -31.50
C SER A 154 -7.42 11.59 -31.61
N PHE A 155 -8.15 12.71 -31.59
CA PHE A 155 -9.57 12.78 -31.91
C PHE A 155 -9.82 13.70 -33.12
N SER A 156 -10.93 13.46 -33.80
CA SER A 156 -11.38 14.29 -34.90
C SER A 156 -12.90 14.28 -34.93
N VAL A 157 -13.50 15.48 -34.99
CA VAL A 157 -14.93 15.68 -35.03
C VAL A 157 -15.24 16.64 -36.18
N THR A 158 -16.10 16.26 -37.12
CA THR A 158 -16.57 17.11 -38.20
C THR A 158 -17.99 17.55 -37.89
N THR A 159 -18.22 18.84 -37.79
CA THR A 159 -19.53 19.43 -37.54
C THR A 159 -20.29 19.59 -38.86
N SER A 160 -21.62 19.48 -38.80
CA SER A 160 -22.50 19.74 -39.91
C SER A 160 -22.97 21.21 -39.92
N ASN A 161 -23.58 21.63 -41.04
CA ASN A 161 -24.16 22.97 -41.18
C ASN A 161 -25.35 23.27 -40.27
N THR A 162 -25.83 22.26 -39.53
CA THR A 162 -26.91 22.38 -38.55
C THR A 162 -26.42 22.38 -37.09
N ASP A 163 -25.12 22.13 -36.86
CA ASP A 163 -24.57 22.04 -35.52
C ASP A 163 -24.36 23.42 -34.91
N GLY A 164 -25.00 23.66 -33.79
CA GLY A 164 -24.75 24.85 -32.97
C GLY A 164 -23.53 24.68 -32.06
N TYR A 165 -23.12 25.75 -31.41
CA TYR A 165 -21.98 25.77 -30.49
C TYR A 165 -22.03 24.66 -29.39
N ALA A 166 -23.20 24.48 -28.80
CA ALA A 166 -23.40 23.46 -27.76
C ALA A 166 -23.31 22.02 -28.33
N SER A 167 -23.82 21.78 -29.52
CA SER A 167 -23.74 20.48 -30.19
C SER A 167 -22.27 20.14 -30.53
N THR A 168 -21.51 21.11 -31.03
CA THR A 168 -20.08 20.94 -31.31
C THR A 168 -19.29 20.56 -30.07
N LEU A 169 -19.53 21.23 -28.94
CA LEU A 169 -18.87 20.89 -27.66
C LEU A 169 -19.20 19.47 -27.21
N THR A 170 -20.48 19.06 -27.29
CA THR A 170 -20.93 17.72 -26.91
C THR A 170 -20.29 16.64 -27.79
N GLN A 171 -20.15 16.89 -29.10
CA GLN A 171 -19.50 15.96 -30.03
C GLN A 171 -17.98 15.82 -29.70
N ILE A 172 -17.31 16.93 -29.43
CA ILE A 172 -15.88 16.92 -29.00
C ILE A 172 -15.71 16.19 -27.67
N GLU A 173 -16.57 16.47 -26.71
CA GLU A 173 -16.56 15.79 -25.41
C GLU A 173 -16.75 14.28 -25.56
N SER A 174 -17.72 13.88 -26.38
CA SER A 174 -17.99 12.46 -26.65
C SER A 174 -16.82 11.77 -27.33
N ALA A 175 -16.19 12.43 -28.31
CA ALA A 175 -15.04 11.89 -29.01
C ALA A 175 -13.81 11.70 -28.07
N ILE A 176 -13.64 12.60 -27.11
CA ILE A 176 -12.54 12.50 -26.12
C ILE A 176 -12.84 11.46 -25.06
N ASN A 177 -14.08 11.38 -24.57
CA ASN A 177 -14.48 10.41 -23.55
C ASN A 177 -14.57 8.96 -24.10
N GLY A 178 -14.58 8.79 -25.41
CA GLY A 178 -14.56 7.50 -26.09
C GLY A 178 -13.15 6.96 -26.37
N LEU A 179 -12.09 7.72 -26.02
CA LEU A 179 -10.69 7.32 -26.15
C LEU A 179 -10.22 6.55 -24.93
#